data_f2ac2bef95a6eda87d21de751c9b6b97
#
_entry.id   f2ac2bef95a6eda87d21de751c9b6b97
#
_cell.length_a   1.000
_cell.length_b   1.000
_cell.length_c   1.000
_cell.angle_alpha   90.00
_cell.angle_beta   90.00
_cell.angle_gamma   90.00
#
_symmetry.space_group_name_H-M   'P 1'
#
loop_
_entity.id
_entity.type
_entity.pdbx_description
1 polymer ?
#
loop_
_entity_poly.entity_id
_entity_poly.type
_entity_poly.pdbx_seq_one_letter_code
_entity_poly.pdbx_strand_id
1 'polypeptide(L)'
;AALFIGIAPGYISRSVAGSYDNEAIAIFLLLFTFYLWVRSVRDGSMLFGMLTALSYFYMVAAWGGYVFITNMIPLHALVLVLMGRFSERLYVAYSSFYAIGTLASMQIPFVGFQPVRTSEHMAALGVFGLLQLIALTETVRRYVSSAQFKVLVRASVAILALAAFAALVALTYAGYIAPWTGRFYSLWDTSYAKKHIPIIASVSEHQPPAWSTYFLDLH
;
A
#
# COMPACT_ATOMS: atom_id res chain seq x y z
N ALA A 1 25.27 -1.97 0.56
CA ALA A 1 23.92 -2.33 0.14
C ALA A 1 23.84 -2.49 -1.38
N ALA A 2 24.13 -1.47 -2.19
CA ALA A 2 23.99 -1.53 -3.66
C ALA A 2 24.77 -2.69 -4.31
N LEU A 3 26.01 -2.94 -3.87
CA LEU A 3 26.81 -4.06 -4.35
C LEU A 3 26.12 -5.41 -4.07
N PHE A 4 25.63 -5.61 -2.84
CA PHE A 4 24.97 -6.86 -2.46
C PHE A 4 23.68 -7.11 -3.25
N ILE A 5 22.90 -6.06 -3.53
CA ILE A 5 21.71 -6.20 -4.36
C ILE A 5 22.11 -6.52 -5.80
N GLY A 6 23.12 -5.82 -6.34
CA GLY A 6 23.58 -6.01 -7.72
C GLY A 6 24.17 -7.38 -8.04
N ILE A 7 24.68 -8.08 -7.02
CA ILE A 7 25.25 -9.44 -7.17
C ILE A 7 24.32 -10.54 -6.64
N ALA A 8 23.11 -10.18 -6.15
CA ALA A 8 22.17 -11.17 -5.63
C ALA A 8 21.71 -12.12 -6.74
N PRO A 9 21.90 -13.45 -6.59
CA PRO A 9 21.58 -14.41 -7.64
C PRO A 9 20.09 -14.34 -8.06
N GLY A 10 19.18 -14.18 -7.11
CA GLY A 10 17.75 -14.06 -7.37
C GLY A 10 17.38 -12.82 -8.21
N TYR A 11 18.14 -11.72 -8.09
CA TYR A 11 17.93 -10.53 -8.94
C TYR A 11 18.57 -10.71 -10.32
N ILE A 12 19.79 -11.27 -10.37
CA ILE A 12 20.49 -11.50 -11.62
C ILE A 12 19.70 -12.46 -12.51
N SER A 13 19.16 -13.55 -11.96
CA SER A 13 18.37 -14.53 -12.72
C SER A 13 17.17 -13.95 -13.45
N ARG A 14 16.62 -12.81 -12.99
CA ARG A 14 15.49 -12.10 -13.59
C ARG A 14 15.89 -10.92 -14.49
N SER A 15 17.20 -10.64 -14.60
CA SER A 15 17.71 -9.51 -15.37
C SER A 15 18.72 -9.90 -16.46
N VAL A 16 19.09 -11.18 -16.58
CA VAL A 16 20.01 -11.65 -17.63
C VAL A 16 19.36 -11.71 -19.00
N ALA A 17 20.16 -11.59 -20.02
CA ALA A 17 19.72 -11.73 -21.42
C ALA A 17 19.10 -13.13 -21.64
N GLY A 18 17.91 -13.15 -22.23
CA GLY A 18 17.13 -14.38 -22.43
C GLY A 18 16.16 -14.75 -21.31
N SER A 19 16.32 -14.16 -20.12
CA SER A 19 15.40 -14.33 -18.97
C SER A 19 14.99 -12.98 -18.38
N TYR A 20 15.12 -11.90 -19.14
CA TYR A 20 14.75 -10.56 -18.68
C TYR A 20 13.23 -10.46 -18.53
N ASP A 21 12.79 -10.23 -17.29
CA ASP A 21 11.39 -10.09 -16.93
C ASP A 21 11.12 -8.68 -16.36
N ASN A 22 9.86 -8.30 -16.28
CA ASN A 22 9.41 -7.05 -15.67
C ASN A 22 9.87 -6.89 -14.22
N GLU A 23 10.14 -7.97 -13.51
CA GLU A 23 10.71 -7.99 -12.16
C GLU A 23 12.07 -7.30 -12.07
N ALA A 24 12.87 -7.33 -13.12
CA ALA A 24 14.16 -6.64 -13.16
C ALA A 24 14.02 -5.13 -12.94
N ILE A 25 12.98 -4.52 -13.51
CA ILE A 25 12.63 -3.10 -13.29
C ILE A 25 11.87 -2.95 -11.96
N ALA A 26 10.97 -3.87 -11.66
CA ALA A 26 10.09 -3.81 -10.51
C ALA A 26 10.85 -3.84 -9.18
N ILE A 27 11.88 -4.67 -9.03
CA ILE A 27 12.71 -4.75 -7.82
C ILE A 27 13.42 -3.43 -7.56
N PHE A 28 13.99 -2.81 -8.59
CA PHE A 28 14.60 -1.48 -8.47
C PHE A 28 13.57 -0.44 -8.01
N LEU A 29 12.41 -0.40 -8.67
CA LEU A 29 11.34 0.57 -8.34
C LEU A 29 10.77 0.35 -6.94
N LEU A 30 10.67 -0.90 -6.50
CA LEU A 30 10.24 -1.24 -5.14
C LEU A 30 11.16 -0.58 -4.11
N LEU A 31 12.47 -0.82 -4.23
CA LEU A 31 13.48 -0.28 -3.32
C LEU A 31 13.57 1.24 -3.41
N PHE A 32 13.51 1.79 -4.62
CA PHE A 32 13.58 3.22 -4.86
C PHE A 32 12.36 3.94 -4.29
N THR A 33 11.16 3.38 -4.42
CA THR A 33 9.93 3.92 -3.82
C THR A 33 10.03 3.96 -2.29
N PHE A 34 10.53 2.90 -1.65
CA PHE A 34 10.72 2.90 -0.19
C PHE A 34 11.80 3.89 0.25
N TYR A 35 12.89 4.01 -0.51
CA TYR A 35 13.92 5.02 -0.23
C TYR A 35 13.35 6.43 -0.26
N LEU A 36 12.62 6.78 -1.33
CA LEU A 36 11.97 8.08 -1.47
C LEU A 36 10.92 8.32 -0.39
N TRP A 37 10.16 7.29 -0.01
CA TRP A 37 9.20 7.35 1.08
C TRP A 37 9.85 7.69 2.42
N VAL A 38 10.88 6.95 2.79
CA VAL A 38 11.62 7.21 4.05
C VAL A 38 12.21 8.62 4.04
N ARG A 39 12.74 9.04 2.90
CA ARG A 39 13.28 10.39 2.71
C ARG A 39 12.20 11.46 2.86
N SER A 40 11.04 11.25 2.25
CA SER A 40 9.88 12.16 2.35
C SER A 40 9.42 12.34 3.80
N VAL A 41 9.30 11.25 4.56
CA VAL A 41 8.88 11.30 5.98
C VAL A 41 9.94 11.98 6.84
N ARG A 42 11.23 11.70 6.59
CA ARG A 42 12.31 12.30 7.35
C ARG A 42 12.44 13.81 7.13
N ASP A 43 12.40 14.24 5.88
CA ASP A 43 12.65 15.62 5.49
C ASP A 43 11.35 16.46 5.51
N GLY A 44 10.18 15.83 5.53
CA GLY A 44 8.87 16.49 5.47
C GLY A 44 8.59 17.17 4.12
N SER A 45 9.26 16.72 3.08
CA SER A 45 9.23 17.35 1.75
C SER A 45 8.12 16.79 0.88
N MET A 46 7.24 17.67 0.44
CA MET A 46 6.21 17.35 -0.55
C MET A 46 6.82 16.85 -1.88
N LEU A 47 7.97 17.40 -2.27
CA LEU A 47 8.66 16.99 -3.49
C LEU A 47 9.06 15.51 -3.44
N PHE A 48 9.66 15.06 -2.32
CA PHE A 48 9.97 13.64 -2.15
C PHE A 48 8.71 12.77 -2.07
N GLY A 49 7.60 13.29 -1.53
CA GLY A 49 6.30 12.62 -1.57
C GLY A 49 5.78 12.43 -3.00
N MET A 50 5.89 13.46 -3.84
CA MET A 50 5.53 13.39 -5.26
C MET A 50 6.46 12.43 -6.04
N LEU A 51 7.77 12.46 -5.78
CA LEU A 51 8.71 11.52 -6.40
C LEU A 51 8.42 10.07 -5.98
N THR A 52 8.04 9.85 -4.72
CA THR A 52 7.57 8.54 -4.26
C THR A 52 6.34 8.09 -5.04
N ALA A 53 5.38 8.98 -5.26
CA ALA A 53 4.19 8.70 -6.05
C ALA A 53 4.51 8.37 -7.51
N LEU A 54 5.43 9.08 -8.13
CA LEU A 54 5.87 8.83 -9.51
C LEU A 54 6.61 7.49 -9.64
N SER A 55 7.51 7.17 -8.70
CA SER A 55 8.18 5.87 -8.65
C SER A 55 7.18 4.74 -8.45
N TYR A 56 6.20 4.92 -7.55
CA TYR A 56 5.09 4.00 -7.35
C TYR A 56 4.24 3.85 -8.62
N PHE A 57 3.88 4.93 -9.30
CA PHE A 57 3.13 4.89 -10.56
C PHE A 57 3.85 4.06 -11.62
N TYR A 58 5.17 4.24 -11.76
CA TYR A 58 5.96 3.42 -12.69
C TYR A 58 5.98 1.94 -12.26
N MET A 59 6.09 1.67 -10.97
CA MET A 59 5.98 0.29 -10.45
C MET A 59 4.63 -0.34 -10.78
N VAL A 60 3.52 0.40 -10.64
CA VAL A 60 2.17 -0.06 -11.01
C VAL A 60 2.09 -0.44 -12.48
N ALA A 61 2.73 0.34 -13.36
CA ALA A 61 2.79 0.05 -14.78
C ALA A 61 3.67 -1.18 -15.11
N ALA A 62 4.68 -1.46 -14.29
CA ALA A 62 5.64 -2.52 -14.54
C ALA A 62 5.20 -3.90 -14.03
N TRP A 63 4.57 -3.96 -12.83
CA TRP A 63 4.30 -5.26 -12.18
C TRP A 63 3.14 -5.21 -11.18
N GLY A 64 2.29 -6.24 -11.21
CA GLY A 64 1.18 -6.39 -10.28
C GLY A 64 1.57 -6.47 -8.80
N GLY A 65 2.84 -6.72 -8.48
CA GLY A 65 3.37 -6.68 -7.11
C GLY A 65 3.37 -5.30 -6.45
N TYR A 66 2.98 -4.25 -7.16
CA TYR A 66 2.79 -2.90 -6.60
C TYR A 66 1.86 -2.87 -5.38
N VAL A 67 0.95 -3.83 -5.27
CA VAL A 67 0.03 -3.98 -4.12
C VAL A 67 0.80 -4.11 -2.81
N PHE A 68 2.00 -4.68 -2.84
CA PHE A 68 2.88 -4.73 -1.67
C PHE A 68 3.25 -3.33 -1.17
N ILE A 69 3.62 -2.42 -2.07
CA ILE A 69 3.92 -1.02 -1.71
C ILE A 69 2.68 -0.34 -1.14
N THR A 70 1.52 -0.54 -1.79
CA THR A 70 0.24 0.05 -1.40
C THR A 70 -0.21 -0.37 0.00
N ASN A 71 0.26 -1.51 0.49
CA ASN A 71 -0.05 -1.98 1.84
C ASN A 71 1.05 -1.66 2.85
N MET A 72 2.33 -1.73 2.47
CA MET A 72 3.44 -1.51 3.39
C MET A 72 3.64 -0.05 3.79
N ILE A 73 3.45 0.89 2.87
CA ILE A 73 3.56 2.33 3.18
C ILE A 73 2.46 2.77 4.16
N PRO A 74 1.16 2.45 3.93
CA PRO A 74 0.11 2.73 4.92
C PRO A 74 0.34 2.04 6.26
N LEU A 75 0.79 0.79 6.25
CA LEU A 75 1.11 0.07 7.48
C LEU A 75 2.17 0.80 8.30
N HIS A 76 3.26 1.23 7.65
CA HIS A 76 4.30 2.02 8.30
C HIS A 76 3.75 3.33 8.87
N ALA A 77 2.94 4.07 8.09
CA ALA A 77 2.29 5.30 8.54
C ALA A 77 1.37 5.05 9.74
N LEU A 78 0.56 3.99 9.69
CA LEU A 78 -0.34 3.59 10.78
C LEU A 78 0.46 3.26 12.05
N VAL A 79 1.54 2.48 11.94
CA VAL A 79 2.39 2.14 13.08
C VAL A 79 2.99 3.39 13.73
N LEU A 80 3.46 4.35 12.93
CA LEU A 80 3.95 5.62 13.47
C LEU A 80 2.87 6.39 14.22
N VAL A 81 1.64 6.40 13.72
CA VAL A 81 0.50 7.03 14.40
C VAL A 81 0.17 6.31 15.71
N LEU A 82 0.11 4.98 15.71
CA LEU A 82 -0.16 4.17 16.91
C LEU A 82 0.93 4.33 17.98
N MET A 83 2.17 4.55 17.58
CA MET A 83 3.28 4.86 18.47
C MET A 83 3.24 6.31 19.01
N GLY A 84 2.22 7.10 18.66
CA GLY A 84 2.10 8.50 19.03
C GLY A 84 3.12 9.42 18.31
N ARG A 85 3.70 8.97 17.22
CA ARG A 85 4.71 9.71 16.44
C ARG A 85 4.11 10.42 15.22
N PHE A 86 2.84 10.82 15.31
CA PHE A 86 2.24 11.67 14.28
C PHE A 86 3.02 12.99 14.15
N SER A 87 3.26 13.41 12.93
CA SER A 87 3.94 14.68 12.64
C SER A 87 3.38 15.27 11.34
N GLU A 88 3.49 16.60 11.20
CA GLU A 88 3.13 17.27 9.94
C GLU A 88 3.93 16.72 8.74
N ARG A 89 5.17 16.28 8.99
CA ARG A 89 6.02 15.65 7.98
C ARG A 89 5.41 14.36 7.45
N LEU A 90 4.92 13.49 8.35
CA LEU A 90 4.23 12.25 7.98
C LEU A 90 2.95 12.55 7.19
N TYR A 91 2.17 13.54 7.65
CA TYR A 91 0.95 13.98 7.00
C TYR A 91 1.21 14.44 5.55
N VAL A 92 2.18 15.34 5.34
CA VAL A 92 2.54 15.84 4.01
C VAL A 92 3.07 14.72 3.11
N ALA A 93 3.97 13.88 3.63
CA ALA A 93 4.55 12.78 2.88
C ALA A 93 3.48 11.78 2.41
N TYR A 94 2.60 11.35 3.32
CA TYR A 94 1.59 10.37 2.99
C TYR A 94 0.50 10.94 2.09
N SER A 95 0.03 12.16 2.37
CA SER A 95 -1.04 12.79 1.59
C SER A 95 -0.61 13.06 0.15
N SER A 96 0.61 13.54 -0.07
CA SER A 96 1.16 13.74 -1.41
C SER A 96 1.39 12.43 -2.16
N PHE A 97 1.95 11.43 -1.49
CA PHE A 97 2.14 10.09 -2.05
C PHE A 97 0.81 9.46 -2.45
N TYR A 98 -0.14 9.40 -1.52
CA TYR A 98 -1.41 8.70 -1.75
C TYR A 98 -2.26 9.38 -2.82
N ALA A 99 -2.45 10.70 -2.72
CA ALA A 99 -3.30 11.42 -3.67
C ALA A 99 -2.74 11.33 -5.10
N ILE A 100 -1.48 11.66 -5.30
CA ILE A 100 -0.87 11.66 -6.63
C ILE A 100 -0.69 10.22 -7.14
N GLY A 101 -0.21 9.31 -6.31
CA GLY A 101 0.02 7.91 -6.68
C GLY A 101 -1.27 7.19 -7.07
N THR A 102 -2.35 7.39 -6.32
CA THR A 102 -3.66 6.80 -6.61
C THR A 102 -4.25 7.36 -7.90
N LEU A 103 -4.28 8.69 -8.05
CA LEU A 103 -4.80 9.33 -9.26
C LEU A 103 -3.99 8.94 -10.51
N ALA A 104 -2.68 8.88 -10.40
CA ALA A 104 -1.82 8.45 -11.51
C ALA A 104 -2.05 6.97 -11.86
N SER A 105 -2.13 6.09 -10.86
CA SER A 105 -2.34 4.65 -11.09
C SER A 105 -3.68 4.34 -11.78
N MET A 106 -4.71 5.13 -11.53
CA MET A 106 -6.00 5.00 -12.22
C MET A 106 -5.93 5.30 -13.72
N GLN A 107 -4.92 6.02 -14.18
CA GLN A 107 -4.73 6.31 -15.62
C GLN A 107 -4.17 5.11 -16.39
N ILE A 108 -3.67 4.08 -15.70
CA ILE A 108 -3.16 2.87 -16.33
C ILE A 108 -4.35 1.99 -16.74
N PRO A 109 -4.53 1.67 -18.04
CA PRO A 109 -5.76 1.02 -18.54
C PRO A 109 -6.11 -0.30 -17.85
N PHE A 110 -5.13 -1.13 -17.52
CA PHE A 110 -5.39 -2.43 -16.88
C PHE A 110 -5.63 -2.33 -15.36
N VAL A 111 -5.30 -1.22 -14.73
CA VAL A 111 -5.57 -0.94 -13.31
C VAL A 111 -6.90 -0.22 -13.15
N GLY A 112 -7.12 0.84 -13.91
CA GLY A 112 -8.36 1.62 -13.88
C GLY A 112 -8.76 2.00 -12.46
N PHE A 113 -9.99 1.72 -12.08
CA PHE A 113 -10.55 2.06 -10.76
C PHE A 113 -10.27 1.03 -9.65
N GLN A 114 -9.40 0.05 -9.86
CA GLN A 114 -9.05 -0.95 -8.83
C GLN A 114 -8.57 -0.31 -7.51
N PRO A 115 -7.74 0.76 -7.52
CA PRO A 115 -7.26 1.38 -6.28
C PRO A 115 -8.36 1.89 -5.34
N VAL A 116 -9.56 2.12 -5.84
CA VAL A 116 -10.71 2.59 -5.04
C VAL A 116 -11.86 1.59 -4.94
N ARG A 117 -11.74 0.42 -5.59
CA ARG A 117 -12.80 -0.61 -5.63
C ARG A 117 -12.41 -1.92 -4.96
N THR A 118 -11.14 -2.25 -4.92
CA THR A 118 -10.70 -3.54 -4.37
C THR A 118 -10.33 -3.41 -2.90
N SER A 119 -10.69 -4.42 -2.13
CA SER A 119 -10.40 -4.49 -0.70
C SER A 119 -8.90 -4.40 -0.38
N GLU A 120 -8.05 -4.85 -1.29
CA GLU A 120 -6.59 -4.82 -1.15
C GLU A 120 -6.02 -3.39 -1.03
N HIS A 121 -6.74 -2.39 -1.55
CA HIS A 121 -6.33 -0.98 -1.52
C HIS A 121 -7.05 -0.16 -0.44
N MET A 122 -8.09 -0.72 0.20
CA MET A 122 -8.91 0.01 1.18
C MET A 122 -8.11 0.41 2.42
N ALA A 123 -7.08 -0.36 2.81
CA ALA A 123 -6.20 0.00 3.91
C ALA A 123 -5.49 1.34 3.66
N ALA A 124 -5.02 1.57 2.44
CA ALA A 124 -4.36 2.81 2.07
C ALA A 124 -5.32 4.02 2.14
N LEU A 125 -6.55 3.86 1.66
CA LEU A 125 -7.60 4.87 1.78
C LEU A 125 -7.97 5.13 3.25
N GLY A 126 -8.10 4.08 4.05
CA GLY A 126 -8.41 4.19 5.47
C GLY A 126 -7.36 4.97 6.26
N VAL A 127 -6.08 4.70 6.00
CA VAL A 127 -4.97 5.44 6.62
C VAL A 127 -4.93 6.89 6.13
N PHE A 128 -5.22 7.14 4.85
CA PHE A 128 -5.35 8.50 4.34
C PHE A 128 -6.43 9.27 5.11
N GLY A 129 -7.63 8.71 5.23
CA GLY A 129 -8.73 9.31 5.99
C GLY A 129 -8.37 9.53 7.46
N LEU A 130 -7.71 8.56 8.10
CA LEU A 130 -7.24 8.68 9.49
C LEU A 130 -6.28 9.87 9.67
N LEU A 131 -5.31 10.03 8.79
CA LEU A 131 -4.36 11.14 8.86
C LEU A 131 -5.05 12.50 8.63
N GLN A 132 -6.05 12.57 7.72
CA GLN A 132 -6.86 13.78 7.54
C GLN A 132 -7.63 14.13 8.81
N LEU A 133 -8.23 13.14 9.47
CA LEU A 133 -8.95 13.34 10.75
C LEU A 133 -8.02 13.81 11.87
N ILE A 134 -6.84 13.23 12.00
CA ILE A 134 -5.87 13.66 12.99
C ILE A 134 -5.43 15.10 12.73
N ALA A 135 -5.09 15.45 11.49
CA ALA A 135 -4.70 16.81 11.13
C ALA A 135 -5.83 17.81 11.40
N LEU A 136 -7.07 17.46 11.09
CA LEU A 136 -8.26 18.27 11.41
C LEU A 136 -8.41 18.45 12.92
N THR A 137 -8.30 17.36 13.69
CA THR A 137 -8.44 17.42 15.15
C THR A 137 -7.36 18.28 15.80
N GLU A 138 -6.11 18.19 15.35
CA GLU A 138 -5.02 19.06 15.82
C GLU A 138 -5.27 20.55 15.49
N THR A 139 -5.84 20.82 14.33
CA THR A 139 -6.22 22.17 13.92
C THR A 139 -7.34 22.70 14.80
N VAL A 140 -8.42 21.95 14.99
CA VAL A 140 -9.58 22.33 15.81
C VAL A 140 -9.20 22.52 17.28
N ARG A 141 -8.26 21.71 17.79
CA ARG A 141 -7.76 21.82 19.15
C ARG A 141 -7.22 23.21 19.51
N ARG A 142 -6.76 23.95 18.51
CA ARG A 142 -6.23 25.32 18.71
C ARG A 142 -7.32 26.35 18.96
N TYR A 143 -8.58 26.05 18.59
CA TYR A 143 -9.71 27.00 18.61
C TYR A 143 -10.78 26.67 19.66
N VAL A 144 -10.73 25.51 20.31
CA VAL A 144 -11.80 25.01 21.18
C VAL A 144 -11.25 24.67 22.57
N SER A 145 -12.07 24.90 23.62
CA SER A 145 -11.70 24.57 25.00
C SER A 145 -11.48 23.06 25.19
N SER A 146 -10.60 22.67 26.12
CA SER A 146 -10.22 21.26 26.31
C SER A 146 -11.40 20.32 26.64
N ALA A 147 -12.42 20.80 27.32
CA ALA A 147 -13.61 20.01 27.66
C ALA A 147 -14.49 19.76 26.42
N GLN A 148 -14.80 20.83 25.68
CA GLN A 148 -15.58 20.77 24.45
C GLN A 148 -14.84 19.97 23.37
N PHE A 149 -13.51 20.10 23.27
CA PHE A 149 -12.69 19.35 22.33
C PHE A 149 -12.83 17.83 22.54
N LYS A 150 -12.73 17.35 23.80
CA LYS A 150 -12.87 15.91 24.08
C LYS A 150 -14.23 15.35 23.65
N VAL A 151 -15.32 16.10 23.89
CA VAL A 151 -16.66 15.69 23.49
C VAL A 151 -16.80 15.72 21.96
N LEU A 152 -16.36 16.80 21.33
CA LEU A 152 -16.43 16.97 19.88
C LEU A 152 -15.67 15.87 19.14
N VAL A 153 -14.43 15.58 19.54
CA VAL A 153 -13.60 14.55 18.92
C VAL A 153 -14.21 13.17 19.09
N ARG A 154 -14.67 12.81 20.30
CA ARG A 154 -15.31 11.51 20.52
C ARG A 154 -16.56 11.34 19.68
N ALA A 155 -17.42 12.34 19.65
CA ALA A 155 -18.65 12.32 18.85
C ALA A 155 -18.34 12.24 17.36
N SER A 156 -17.41 13.06 16.86
CA SER A 156 -17.02 13.06 15.45
C SER A 156 -16.41 11.73 15.01
N VAL A 157 -15.50 11.17 15.82
CA VAL A 157 -14.87 9.87 15.53
C VAL A 157 -15.93 8.76 15.52
N ALA A 158 -16.86 8.76 16.47
CA ALA A 158 -17.93 7.76 16.51
C ALA A 158 -18.87 7.87 15.30
N ILE A 159 -19.28 9.08 14.94
CA ILE A 159 -20.16 9.34 13.78
C ILE A 159 -19.45 8.94 12.48
N LEU A 160 -18.20 9.33 12.31
CA LEU A 160 -17.44 9.02 11.10
C LEU A 160 -17.14 7.53 10.98
N ALA A 161 -16.82 6.85 12.09
CA ALA A 161 -16.62 5.40 12.09
C ALA A 161 -17.93 4.67 11.73
N LEU A 162 -19.06 5.09 12.29
CA LEU A 162 -20.36 4.52 11.98
C LEU A 162 -20.77 4.78 10.53
N ALA A 163 -20.56 6.00 10.02
CA ALA A 163 -20.84 6.37 8.63
C ALA A 163 -19.94 5.61 7.65
N ALA A 164 -18.65 5.48 7.96
CA ALA A 164 -17.70 4.70 7.14
C ALA A 164 -18.07 3.22 7.12
N PHE A 165 -18.45 2.64 8.27
CA PHE A 165 -18.93 1.26 8.35
C PHE A 165 -20.21 1.05 7.55
N ALA A 166 -21.19 1.93 7.71
CA ALA A 166 -22.45 1.87 6.96
C ALA A 166 -22.24 2.02 5.45
N ALA A 167 -21.36 2.95 5.03
CA ALA A 167 -20.98 3.13 3.64
C ALA A 167 -20.28 1.89 3.08
N LEU A 168 -19.35 1.30 3.83
CA LEU A 168 -18.65 0.07 3.43
C LEU A 168 -19.65 -1.07 3.21
N VAL A 169 -20.56 -1.29 4.15
CA VAL A 169 -21.61 -2.31 4.05
C VAL A 169 -22.51 -2.04 2.83
N ALA A 170 -23.00 -0.81 2.66
CA ALA A 170 -23.87 -0.44 1.55
C ALA A 170 -23.19 -0.61 0.18
N LEU A 171 -21.94 -0.18 0.04
CA LEU A 171 -21.16 -0.30 -1.19
C LEU A 171 -20.81 -1.75 -1.52
N THR A 172 -20.59 -2.58 -0.49
CA THR A 172 -20.37 -4.03 -0.67
C THR A 172 -21.65 -4.72 -1.15
N TYR A 173 -22.81 -4.41 -0.52
CA TYR A 173 -24.10 -4.94 -0.96
C TYR A 173 -24.50 -4.47 -2.36
N ALA A 174 -24.18 -3.22 -2.70
CA ALA A 174 -24.43 -2.66 -4.02
C ALA A 174 -23.45 -3.19 -5.10
N GLY A 175 -22.44 -4.01 -4.72
CA GLY A 175 -21.48 -4.57 -5.67
C GLY A 175 -20.42 -3.60 -6.18
N TYR A 176 -20.35 -2.40 -5.61
CA TYR A 176 -19.31 -1.42 -5.98
C TYR A 176 -17.93 -1.77 -5.41
N ILE A 177 -17.88 -2.43 -4.26
CA ILE A 177 -16.65 -2.91 -3.64
C ILE A 177 -16.61 -4.41 -3.85
N ALA A 178 -15.57 -4.89 -4.52
CA ALA A 178 -15.33 -6.31 -4.66
C ALA A 178 -15.04 -6.92 -3.28
N PRO A 179 -15.63 -8.08 -2.95
CA PRO A 179 -15.26 -8.81 -1.74
C PRO A 179 -13.77 -9.14 -1.78
N TRP A 180 -13.23 -9.46 -0.63
CA TRP A 180 -11.82 -9.83 -0.49
C TRP A 180 -11.41 -10.83 -1.56
N THR A 181 -10.34 -10.55 -2.26
CA THR A 181 -9.87 -11.43 -3.33
C THR A 181 -9.27 -12.71 -2.74
N GLY A 182 -9.28 -13.78 -3.51
CA GLY A 182 -8.73 -15.06 -3.09
C GLY A 182 -7.26 -15.03 -2.68
N ARG A 183 -6.51 -14.00 -3.10
CA ARG A 183 -5.12 -13.77 -2.67
C ARG A 183 -5.02 -13.46 -1.18
N PHE A 184 -6.00 -12.79 -0.61
CA PHE A 184 -6.02 -12.49 0.82
C PHE A 184 -6.29 -13.75 1.65
N TYR A 185 -7.16 -14.63 1.16
CA TYR A 185 -7.39 -15.92 1.80
C TYR A 185 -6.15 -16.82 1.80
N SER A 186 -5.25 -16.64 0.83
CA SER A 186 -3.98 -17.36 0.77
C SER A 186 -3.02 -17.05 1.92
N LEU A 187 -3.26 -15.97 2.68
CA LEU A 187 -2.50 -15.68 3.93
C LEU A 187 -2.84 -16.67 5.05
N TRP A 188 -4.08 -17.19 5.07
CA TRP A 188 -4.54 -18.14 6.09
C TRP A 188 -4.45 -19.59 5.60
N ASP A 189 -4.83 -19.82 4.35
CA ASP A 189 -4.76 -21.12 3.70
C ASP A 189 -3.93 -21.01 2.41
N THR A 190 -2.68 -21.43 2.47
CA THR A 190 -1.75 -21.42 1.33
C THR A 190 -2.24 -22.28 0.16
N SER A 191 -3.12 -23.24 0.41
CA SER A 191 -3.70 -24.09 -0.62
C SER A 191 -4.95 -23.51 -1.29
N TYR A 192 -5.49 -22.39 -0.74
CA TYR A 192 -6.73 -21.77 -1.27
C TYR A 192 -6.58 -21.35 -2.73
N ALA A 193 -5.49 -20.65 -3.06
CA ALA A 193 -5.23 -20.18 -4.41
C ALA A 193 -5.12 -21.36 -5.40
N LYS A 194 -4.49 -22.45 -5.00
CA LYS A 194 -4.35 -23.66 -5.81
C LYS A 194 -5.70 -24.31 -6.11
N LYS A 195 -6.65 -24.27 -5.17
CA LYS A 195 -7.97 -24.92 -5.32
C LYS A 195 -8.99 -24.04 -6.05
N HIS A 196 -8.93 -22.71 -5.90
CA HIS A 196 -9.99 -21.80 -6.31
C HIS A 196 -9.61 -20.83 -7.42
N ILE A 197 -8.32 -20.66 -7.70
CA ILE A 197 -7.84 -19.71 -8.71
C ILE A 197 -7.00 -20.46 -9.75
N PRO A 198 -7.61 -20.95 -10.86
CA PRO A 198 -6.93 -21.77 -11.85
C PRO A 198 -5.69 -21.12 -12.47
N ILE A 199 -5.71 -19.79 -12.67
CA ILE A 199 -4.59 -19.04 -13.22
C ILE A 199 -3.37 -19.11 -12.29
N ILE A 200 -3.58 -19.00 -10.97
CA ILE A 200 -2.50 -19.14 -9.99
C ILE A 200 -2.01 -20.58 -9.90
N ALA A 201 -2.93 -21.54 -10.02
CA ALA A 201 -2.59 -22.96 -9.98
C ALA A 201 -1.76 -23.41 -11.19
N SER A 202 -1.93 -22.76 -12.36
CA SER A 202 -1.23 -23.11 -13.60
C SER A 202 0.21 -22.58 -13.67
N VAL A 203 0.56 -21.59 -12.84
CA VAL A 203 1.89 -20.97 -12.86
C VAL A 203 2.67 -21.40 -11.62
N SER A 204 3.78 -22.11 -11.82
CA SER A 204 4.62 -22.62 -10.73
C SER A 204 5.16 -21.50 -9.82
N GLU A 205 5.45 -20.34 -10.38
CA GLU A 205 5.97 -19.17 -9.67
C GLU A 205 4.99 -18.56 -8.65
N HIS A 206 3.68 -18.79 -8.82
CA HIS A 206 2.66 -18.31 -7.90
C HIS A 206 2.34 -19.29 -6.76
N GLN A 207 2.99 -20.46 -6.74
CA GLN A 207 2.80 -21.41 -5.67
C GLN A 207 3.75 -21.10 -4.50
N PRO A 208 3.32 -21.32 -3.24
CA PRO A 208 4.21 -21.14 -2.10
C PRO A 208 5.40 -22.11 -2.24
N PRO A 209 6.64 -21.62 -2.08
CA PRO A 209 7.82 -22.46 -2.18
C PRO A 209 7.84 -23.50 -1.06
N ALA A 210 8.26 -24.72 -1.39
CA ALA A 210 8.56 -25.73 -0.38
C ALA A 210 9.84 -25.36 0.38
N TRP A 211 10.01 -25.87 1.60
CA TRP A 211 11.23 -25.63 2.38
C TRP A 211 12.52 -26.03 1.64
N SER A 212 12.46 -27.10 0.84
CA SER A 212 13.58 -27.51 0.00
C SER A 212 13.99 -26.43 -1.02
N THR A 213 13.04 -25.72 -1.59
CA THR A 213 13.28 -24.65 -2.56
C THR A 213 14.06 -23.48 -1.94
N TYR A 214 13.82 -23.16 -0.66
CA TYR A 214 14.59 -22.14 0.04
C TYR A 214 16.09 -22.48 0.17
N PHE A 215 16.42 -23.76 0.25
CA PHE A 215 17.81 -24.20 0.41
C PHE A 215 18.49 -24.56 -0.92
N LEU A 216 17.71 -24.90 -1.95
CA LEU A 216 18.25 -25.39 -3.21
C LEU A 216 18.15 -24.36 -4.35
N ASP A 217 17.12 -23.53 -4.38
CA ASP A 217 16.83 -22.65 -5.52
C ASP A 217 17.07 -21.16 -5.24
N LEU A 218 17.38 -20.79 -4.01
CA LEU A 218 17.65 -19.40 -3.59
C LEU A 218 19.14 -19.09 -3.40
N HIS A 219 20.04 -19.88 -4.00
CA HIS A 219 21.46 -19.56 -3.98
C HIS A 219 21.89 -18.62 -5.06
#